data_dd6146b5bb1226fb8aeff89152e58394
#
_entry.id   dd6146b5bb1226fb8aeff89152e58394
#
_cell.length_a   1.000
_cell.length_b   1.000
_cell.length_c   1.000
_cell.angle_alpha   90.00
_cell.angle_beta   90.00
_cell.angle_gamma   90.00
#
_symmetry.space_group_name_H-M   'P 1'
#
loop_
_entity.id
_entity.type
_entity.pdbx_description
1 polymer ?
#
loop_
_entity_poly.entity_id
_entity_poly.type
_entity_poly.pdbx_seq_one_letter_code
_entity_poly.pdbx_strand_id
1 'polypeptide(L)'
;RARERRRAPLFAPFATATAAAALVVAALFAVQADRTRDELSAERDRSREMAHVLTAPDARASRGRDARGRTIGVIASASAASAIVTLGGYDDPPNGRVRQLWLMRPGAPPRSLGLFEGDTPLVASGLDPSATSLAVTVEPDGGSPRPTTRPVVQLALKTVGFGE
;
A
#
# COMPACT_ATOMS: atom_id res chain seq x y z
N ARG A 1 -6.84 82.06 10.37
CA ARG A 1 -7.44 80.71 10.15
C ARG A 1 -6.32 79.75 9.85
N ALA A 2 -5.89 78.96 10.89
CA ALA A 2 -4.87 77.92 10.79
C ALA A 2 -5.51 76.67 10.15
N ARG A 3 -4.90 76.17 9.05
CA ARG A 3 -5.24 74.88 8.43
C ARG A 3 -4.48 73.80 9.20
N GLU A 4 -5.17 73.01 9.98
CA GLU A 4 -4.65 71.74 10.52
C GLU A 4 -4.42 70.76 9.39
N ARG A 5 -3.13 70.49 9.15
CA ARG A 5 -2.72 69.35 8.28
C ARG A 5 -2.94 68.05 9.06
N ARG A 6 -4.00 67.30 8.72
CA ARG A 6 -4.18 65.92 9.19
C ARG A 6 -3.02 65.07 8.61
N ARG A 7 -2.13 64.66 9.50
CA ARG A 7 -1.12 63.67 9.20
C ARG A 7 -1.81 62.30 9.09
N ALA A 8 -1.87 61.72 7.88
CA ALA A 8 -2.33 60.32 7.69
C ALA A 8 -1.33 59.38 8.37
N PRO A 9 -1.80 58.35 9.09
CA PRO A 9 -0.90 57.38 9.72
C PRO A 9 -0.22 56.51 8.66
N LEU A 10 1.12 56.54 8.66
CA LEU A 10 2.00 55.80 7.75
C LEU A 10 2.11 54.26 8.05
N PHE A 11 1.18 53.74 8.88
CA PHE A 11 1.25 52.35 9.33
C PHE A 11 0.34 51.36 8.57
N ALA A 12 -0.38 51.80 7.56
CA ALA A 12 -1.31 50.95 6.82
C ALA A 12 -0.68 49.83 5.92
N PRO A 13 0.54 49.93 5.37
CA PRO A 13 1.07 48.88 4.50
C PRO A 13 1.61 47.65 5.25
N PHE A 14 1.97 47.74 6.52
CA PHE A 14 2.56 46.59 7.23
C PHE A 14 1.52 45.60 7.76
N ALA A 15 0.28 46.02 8.03
CA ALA A 15 -0.79 45.15 8.51
C ALA A 15 -1.29 44.19 7.46
N THR A 16 -1.24 44.54 6.17
CA THR A 16 -1.68 43.70 5.08
C THR A 16 -0.67 42.60 4.72
N ALA A 17 0.63 42.89 4.85
CA ALA A 17 1.69 41.91 4.58
C ALA A 17 1.73 40.79 5.63
N THR A 18 1.48 41.11 6.92
CA THR A 18 1.42 40.12 8.00
C THR A 18 0.19 39.22 7.90
N ALA A 19 -0.95 39.75 7.47
CA ALA A 19 -2.17 38.95 7.26
C ALA A 19 -2.01 37.94 6.12
N ALA A 20 -1.39 38.35 4.99
CA ALA A 20 -1.13 37.44 3.87
C ALA A 20 -0.16 36.31 4.25
N ALA A 21 0.91 36.61 5.00
CA ALA A 21 1.87 35.61 5.48
C ALA A 21 1.17 34.61 6.45
N ALA A 22 0.31 35.08 7.34
CA ALA A 22 -0.43 34.22 8.26
C ALA A 22 -1.39 33.27 7.53
N LEU A 23 -2.06 33.72 6.45
CA LEU A 23 -2.93 32.88 5.63
C LEU A 23 -2.15 31.79 4.88
N VAL A 24 -0.97 32.11 4.35
CA VAL A 24 -0.10 31.12 3.69
C VAL A 24 0.36 30.06 4.69
N VAL A 25 0.81 30.48 5.87
CA VAL A 25 1.23 29.55 6.92
C VAL A 25 0.06 28.66 7.36
N ALA A 26 -1.13 29.24 7.58
CA ALA A 26 -2.34 28.48 7.94
C ALA A 26 -2.72 27.47 6.84
N ALA A 27 -2.64 27.85 5.56
CA ALA A 27 -2.89 26.95 4.44
C ALA A 27 -1.88 25.80 4.39
N LEU A 28 -0.59 26.06 4.61
CA LEU A 28 0.45 25.03 4.68
C LEU A 28 0.19 24.05 5.84
N PHE A 29 -0.18 24.55 7.02
CA PHE A 29 -0.54 23.71 8.16
C PHE A 29 -1.80 22.87 7.90
N ALA A 30 -2.81 23.42 7.21
CA ALA A 30 -4.01 22.69 6.83
C ALA A 30 -3.67 21.53 5.88
N VAL A 31 -2.89 21.78 4.83
CA VAL A 31 -2.41 20.73 3.91
C VAL A 31 -1.59 19.67 4.62
N GLN A 32 -0.72 20.07 5.54
CA GLN A 32 0.08 19.13 6.32
C GLN A 32 -0.80 18.27 7.25
N ALA A 33 -1.79 18.89 7.91
CA ALA A 33 -2.72 18.17 8.77
C ALA A 33 -3.58 17.16 8.00
N ASP A 34 -4.02 17.50 6.79
CA ASP A 34 -4.80 16.59 5.94
C ASP A 34 -3.94 15.40 5.48
N ARG A 35 -2.70 15.63 5.03
CA ARG A 35 -1.77 14.54 4.69
C ARG A 35 -1.54 13.58 5.86
N THR A 36 -1.30 14.11 7.05
CA THR A 36 -1.10 13.28 8.25
C THR A 36 -2.36 12.47 8.60
N ARG A 37 -3.56 13.03 8.42
CA ARG A 37 -4.82 12.31 8.61
C ARG A 37 -4.99 11.20 7.59
N ASP A 38 -4.68 11.45 6.32
CA ASP A 38 -4.76 10.45 5.24
C ASP A 38 -3.80 9.30 5.48
N GLU A 39 -2.56 9.58 5.88
CA GLU A 39 -1.55 8.57 6.26
C GLU A 39 -2.03 7.71 7.44
N LEU A 40 -2.55 8.34 8.50
CA LEU A 40 -3.09 7.64 9.66
C LEU A 40 -4.34 6.80 9.32
N SER A 41 -5.19 7.28 8.42
CA SER A 41 -6.37 6.52 7.99
C SER A 41 -5.98 5.30 7.18
N ALA A 42 -5.04 5.45 6.23
CA ALA A 42 -4.51 4.34 5.42
C ALA A 42 -3.86 3.25 6.29
N GLU A 43 -3.08 3.64 7.31
CA GLU A 43 -2.46 2.69 8.24
C GLU A 43 -3.50 1.95 9.09
N ARG A 44 -4.53 2.67 9.57
CA ARG A 44 -5.63 2.05 10.31
C ARG A 44 -6.44 1.07 9.44
N ASP A 45 -6.68 1.41 8.19
CA ASP A 45 -7.41 0.54 7.27
C ASP A 45 -6.60 -0.72 6.95
N ARG A 46 -5.29 -0.59 6.70
CA ARG A 46 -4.38 -1.73 6.56
C ARG A 46 -4.36 -2.63 7.80
N SER A 47 -4.31 -2.02 8.99
CA SER A 47 -4.35 -2.76 10.25
C SER A 47 -5.67 -3.51 10.45
N ARG A 48 -6.80 -2.91 10.07
CA ARG A 48 -8.12 -3.56 10.13
C ARG A 48 -8.22 -4.72 9.14
N GLU A 49 -7.73 -4.56 7.91
CA GLU A 49 -7.70 -5.63 6.92
C GLU A 49 -6.85 -6.82 7.40
N MET A 50 -5.67 -6.55 7.96
CA MET A 50 -4.85 -7.60 8.57
C MET A 50 -5.59 -8.29 9.71
N ALA A 51 -6.19 -7.54 10.63
CA ALA A 51 -6.95 -8.10 11.74
C ALA A 51 -8.12 -8.94 11.25
N HIS A 52 -8.81 -8.51 10.19
CA HIS A 52 -9.93 -9.26 9.59
C HIS A 52 -9.50 -10.64 9.10
N VAL A 53 -8.36 -10.74 8.42
CA VAL A 53 -7.81 -12.04 7.98
C VAL A 53 -7.36 -12.89 9.17
N LEU A 54 -6.63 -12.31 10.13
CA LEU A 54 -6.04 -13.04 11.24
C LEU A 54 -7.09 -13.56 12.23
N THR A 55 -8.22 -12.90 12.38
CA THR A 55 -9.32 -13.29 13.27
C THR A 55 -10.39 -14.14 12.59
N ALA A 56 -10.28 -14.36 11.29
CA ALA A 56 -11.23 -15.21 10.57
C ALA A 56 -11.16 -16.65 11.09
N PRO A 57 -12.32 -17.33 11.31
CA PRO A 57 -12.36 -18.66 11.91
C PRO A 57 -11.72 -19.74 11.03
N ASP A 58 -11.62 -19.49 9.73
CA ASP A 58 -11.02 -20.36 8.72
C ASP A 58 -9.61 -19.91 8.30
N ALA A 59 -9.00 -18.97 9.01
CA ALA A 59 -7.66 -18.49 8.70
C ALA A 59 -6.63 -19.63 8.77
N ARG A 60 -5.90 -19.83 7.69
CA ARG A 60 -4.84 -20.85 7.58
C ARG A 60 -3.55 -20.24 7.09
N ALA A 61 -2.44 -20.74 7.64
CA ALA A 61 -1.11 -20.32 7.26
C ALA A 61 -0.40 -21.38 6.43
N SER A 62 0.35 -20.94 5.42
CA SER A 62 1.24 -21.77 4.65
C SER A 62 2.56 -21.04 4.40
N ARG A 63 3.62 -21.79 4.15
CA ARG A 63 4.93 -21.25 3.83
C ARG A 63 5.56 -22.04 2.71
N GLY A 64 6.02 -21.34 1.69
CA GLY A 64 6.87 -21.89 0.62
C GLY A 64 8.32 -21.46 0.82
N ARG A 65 9.24 -22.24 0.28
CA ARG A 65 10.67 -21.92 0.24
C ARG A 65 11.21 -22.26 -1.15
N ASP A 66 12.02 -21.38 -1.70
CA ASP A 66 12.70 -21.63 -2.96
C ASP A 66 14.04 -22.39 -2.74
N ALA A 67 14.70 -22.75 -3.85
CA ALA A 67 15.98 -23.47 -3.82
C ALA A 67 17.14 -22.68 -3.17
N ARG A 68 17.00 -21.36 -3.03
CA ARG A 68 17.95 -20.46 -2.39
C ARG A 68 17.64 -20.22 -0.91
N GLY A 69 16.61 -20.88 -0.37
CA GLY A 69 16.18 -20.71 1.02
C GLY A 69 15.31 -19.48 1.30
N ARG A 70 14.98 -18.71 0.27
CA ARG A 70 14.07 -17.55 0.40
C ARG A 70 12.64 -18.05 0.60
N THR A 71 11.84 -17.30 1.34
CA THR A 71 10.53 -17.75 1.77
C THR A 71 9.40 -16.83 1.31
N ILE A 72 8.24 -17.43 1.05
CA ILE A 72 6.95 -16.77 0.98
C ILE A 72 6.08 -17.32 2.09
N GLY A 73 5.53 -16.45 2.94
CA GLY A 73 4.54 -16.79 3.94
C GLY A 73 3.17 -16.27 3.51
N VAL A 74 2.14 -17.05 3.71
CA VAL A 74 0.75 -16.67 3.42
C VAL A 74 -0.11 -17.05 4.61
N ILE A 75 -0.92 -16.12 5.08
CA ILE A 75 -2.06 -16.38 5.96
C ILE A 75 -3.29 -15.97 5.19
N ALA A 76 -4.20 -16.89 4.91
CA ALA A 76 -5.36 -16.64 4.09
C ALA A 76 -6.64 -17.15 4.76
N SER A 77 -7.75 -16.48 4.43
CA SER A 77 -9.10 -16.88 4.80
C SER A 77 -9.97 -16.89 3.56
N ALA A 78 -10.59 -18.01 3.28
CA ALA A 78 -11.54 -18.14 2.17
C ALA A 78 -12.82 -17.36 2.45
N SER A 79 -13.31 -17.36 3.69
CA SER A 79 -14.51 -16.61 4.08
C SER A 79 -14.30 -15.09 4.01
N ALA A 80 -13.09 -14.60 4.31
CA ALA A 80 -12.72 -13.19 4.14
C ALA A 80 -12.32 -12.87 2.68
N ALA A 81 -12.15 -13.87 1.81
CA ALA A 81 -11.61 -13.74 0.46
C ALA A 81 -10.31 -12.92 0.42
N SER A 82 -9.45 -13.07 1.42
CA SER A 82 -8.27 -12.23 1.63
C SER A 82 -7.07 -13.02 2.14
N ALA A 83 -5.88 -12.50 1.89
CA ALA A 83 -4.65 -13.08 2.39
C ALA A 83 -3.63 -12.00 2.77
N ILE A 84 -2.80 -12.32 3.76
CA ILE A 84 -1.59 -11.57 4.12
C ILE A 84 -0.40 -12.34 3.57
N VAL A 85 0.41 -11.69 2.74
CA VAL A 85 1.56 -12.30 2.08
C VAL A 85 2.84 -11.62 2.53
N THR A 86 3.82 -12.40 2.97
CA THR A 86 5.13 -11.93 3.40
C THR A 86 6.23 -12.57 2.56
N LEU A 87 7.29 -11.85 2.30
CA LEU A 87 8.50 -12.35 1.64
C LEU A 87 9.65 -12.29 2.64
N GLY A 88 10.52 -13.29 2.63
CA GLY A 88 11.69 -13.33 3.52
C GLY A 88 12.94 -13.81 2.78
N GLY A 89 14.06 -13.12 3.02
CA GLY A 89 15.35 -13.47 2.42
C GLY A 89 15.49 -13.04 0.95
N TYR A 90 14.68 -12.10 0.50
CA TYR A 90 14.81 -11.49 -0.82
C TYR A 90 15.53 -10.14 -0.67
N ASP A 91 16.64 -9.97 -1.41
CA ASP A 91 17.28 -8.68 -1.56
C ASP A 91 16.32 -7.69 -2.25
N ASP A 92 16.51 -6.39 -2.07
CA ASP A 92 15.71 -5.39 -2.79
C ASP A 92 15.80 -5.62 -4.31
N PRO A 93 14.68 -5.42 -5.03
CA PRO A 93 14.72 -5.53 -6.48
C PRO A 93 15.67 -4.48 -7.07
N PRO A 94 16.32 -4.75 -8.21
CA PRO A 94 17.17 -3.77 -8.88
C PRO A 94 16.46 -2.43 -9.07
N ASN A 95 17.22 -1.33 -9.16
CA ASN A 95 16.66 0.01 -9.41
C ASN A 95 15.68 0.01 -10.60
N GLY A 96 14.56 0.70 -10.44
CA GLY A 96 13.49 0.74 -11.43
C GLY A 96 12.68 -0.55 -11.56
N ARG A 97 12.76 -1.41 -10.55
CA ARG A 97 11.97 -2.65 -10.46
C ARG A 97 11.22 -2.74 -9.13
N VAL A 98 10.12 -3.52 -9.15
CA VAL A 98 9.27 -3.77 -7.99
C VAL A 98 8.84 -5.23 -7.99
N ARG A 99 8.54 -5.80 -6.81
CA ARG A 99 7.91 -7.12 -6.73
C ARG A 99 6.41 -6.97 -6.82
N GLN A 100 5.80 -7.80 -7.66
CA GLN A 100 4.35 -7.82 -7.87
C GLN A 100 3.77 -9.18 -7.52
N LEU A 101 2.68 -9.17 -6.77
CA LEU A 101 1.93 -10.36 -6.38
C LEU A 101 0.82 -10.63 -7.41
N TRP A 102 0.68 -11.89 -7.78
CA TRP A 102 -0.32 -12.36 -8.76
C TRP A 102 -1.15 -13.50 -8.21
N LEU A 103 -2.45 -13.44 -8.52
CA LEU A 103 -3.38 -14.54 -8.34
C LEU A 103 -3.44 -15.37 -9.62
N MET A 104 -3.18 -16.67 -9.49
CA MET A 104 -3.23 -17.63 -10.58
C MET A 104 -4.54 -18.43 -10.51
N ARG A 105 -5.24 -18.53 -11.62
CA ARG A 105 -6.49 -19.28 -11.76
C ARG A 105 -6.44 -20.15 -13.00
N PRO A 106 -7.07 -21.35 -13.01
CA PRO A 106 -7.17 -22.17 -14.20
C PRO A 106 -7.91 -21.44 -15.32
N GLY A 107 -7.40 -21.49 -16.54
CA GLY A 107 -8.03 -20.94 -17.72
C GLY A 107 -8.19 -19.40 -17.75
N ALA A 108 -7.62 -18.68 -16.80
CA ALA A 108 -7.69 -17.23 -16.74
C ALA A 108 -6.28 -16.61 -16.68
N PRO A 109 -6.10 -15.39 -17.21
CA PRO A 109 -4.83 -14.70 -17.09
C PRO A 109 -4.53 -14.36 -15.62
N PRO A 110 -3.24 -14.26 -15.24
CA PRO A 110 -2.83 -13.80 -13.92
C PRO A 110 -3.45 -12.44 -13.58
N ARG A 111 -3.98 -12.31 -12.35
CA ARG A 111 -4.52 -11.06 -11.84
C ARG A 111 -3.57 -10.46 -10.81
N SER A 112 -3.22 -9.20 -10.98
CA SER A 112 -2.42 -8.47 -10.00
C SER A 112 -3.18 -8.33 -8.67
N LEU A 113 -2.48 -8.59 -7.57
CA LEU A 113 -2.97 -8.39 -6.21
C LEU A 113 -2.29 -7.22 -5.50
N GLY A 114 -1.28 -6.61 -6.14
CA GLY A 114 -0.57 -5.45 -5.62
C GLY A 114 0.95 -5.56 -5.73
N LEU A 115 1.62 -4.52 -5.28
CA LEU A 115 3.05 -4.37 -5.28
C LEU A 115 3.59 -4.47 -3.85
N PHE A 116 4.74 -5.12 -3.67
CA PHE A 116 5.41 -5.14 -2.37
C PHE A 116 6.19 -3.85 -2.16
N GLU A 117 6.02 -3.25 -1.00
CA GLU A 117 6.78 -2.09 -0.53
C GLU A 117 7.82 -2.57 0.47
N GLY A 118 9.05 -2.80 0.00
CA GLY A 118 10.13 -3.33 0.84
C GLY A 118 9.75 -4.67 1.49
N ASP A 119 9.96 -4.78 2.80
CA ASP A 119 9.64 -5.96 3.62
C ASP A 119 8.23 -5.91 4.24
N THR A 120 7.40 -4.92 3.87
CA THR A 120 6.05 -4.76 4.42
C THR A 120 5.15 -5.89 3.94
N PRO A 121 4.37 -6.55 4.83
CA PRO A 121 3.37 -7.52 4.43
C PRO A 121 2.34 -6.91 3.47
N LEU A 122 2.05 -7.64 2.38
CA LEU A 122 1.02 -7.24 1.43
C LEU A 122 -0.32 -7.88 1.82
N VAL A 123 -1.34 -7.06 2.04
CA VAL A 123 -2.72 -7.54 2.20
C VAL A 123 -3.37 -7.59 0.83
N ALA A 124 -3.79 -8.78 0.43
CA ALA A 124 -4.46 -9.04 -0.84
C ALA A 124 -5.92 -9.39 -0.59
N SER A 125 -6.84 -8.61 -1.18
CA SER A 125 -8.28 -8.79 -1.02
C SER A 125 -8.94 -9.27 -2.31
N GLY A 126 -10.14 -9.82 -2.20
CA GLY A 126 -10.92 -10.32 -3.33
C GLY A 126 -10.31 -11.58 -3.96
N LEU A 127 -9.72 -12.46 -3.16
CA LEU A 127 -9.24 -13.75 -3.67
C LEU A 127 -10.41 -14.58 -4.17
N ASP A 128 -10.28 -15.07 -5.39
CA ASP A 128 -11.26 -15.95 -6.02
C ASP A 128 -11.15 -17.36 -5.41
N PRO A 129 -12.26 -18.02 -5.02
CA PRO A 129 -12.23 -19.39 -4.51
C PRO A 129 -11.58 -20.39 -5.47
N SER A 130 -11.65 -20.15 -6.78
CA SER A 130 -11.01 -20.99 -7.81
C SER A 130 -9.49 -20.76 -7.95
N ALA A 131 -8.91 -19.86 -7.16
CA ALA A 131 -7.50 -19.55 -7.22
C ALA A 131 -6.65 -20.75 -6.81
N THR A 132 -5.65 -21.08 -7.61
CA THR A 132 -4.79 -22.26 -7.39
C THR A 132 -3.47 -21.93 -6.75
N SER A 133 -2.93 -20.74 -7.02
CA SER A 133 -1.65 -20.31 -6.44
C SER A 133 -1.47 -18.80 -6.44
N LEU A 134 -0.54 -18.35 -5.59
CA LEU A 134 0.06 -17.03 -5.62
C LEU A 134 1.43 -17.12 -6.27
N ALA A 135 1.76 -16.13 -7.09
CA ALA A 135 3.08 -16.01 -7.70
C ALA A 135 3.64 -14.61 -7.49
N VAL A 136 4.95 -14.47 -7.34
CA VAL A 136 5.65 -13.19 -7.24
C VAL A 136 6.62 -13.06 -8.39
N THR A 137 6.57 -11.94 -9.08
CA THR A 137 7.50 -11.58 -10.16
C THR A 137 8.25 -10.28 -9.85
N VAL A 138 9.30 -9.99 -10.62
CA VAL A 138 10.01 -8.70 -10.58
C VAL A 138 9.65 -7.92 -11.84
N GLU A 139 8.87 -6.86 -11.66
CA GLU A 139 8.29 -6.06 -12.73
C GLU A 139 8.95 -4.68 -12.82
N PRO A 140 8.76 -3.92 -13.90
CA PRO A 140 9.12 -2.50 -13.94
C PRO A 140 8.47 -1.72 -12.79
N ASP A 141 9.08 -0.60 -12.40
CA ASP A 141 8.51 0.33 -11.42
C ASP A 141 7.09 0.75 -11.80
N GLY A 142 6.19 0.76 -10.80
CA GLY A 142 4.75 0.91 -11.01
C GLY A 142 4.00 -0.38 -11.36
N GLY A 143 4.71 -1.50 -11.55
CA GLY A 143 4.11 -2.80 -11.88
C GLY A 143 3.75 -2.97 -13.35
N SER A 144 3.12 -4.09 -13.66
CA SER A 144 2.73 -4.48 -15.02
C SER A 144 1.28 -4.98 -15.06
N PRO A 145 0.56 -4.87 -16.18
CA PRO A 145 -0.77 -5.45 -16.32
C PRO A 145 -0.75 -6.98 -16.49
N ARG A 146 0.41 -7.54 -16.83
CA ARG A 146 0.68 -8.98 -16.95
C ARG A 146 2.10 -9.26 -16.50
N PRO A 147 2.42 -10.47 -15.99
CA PRO A 147 3.79 -10.84 -15.64
C PRO A 147 4.73 -10.68 -16.85
N THR A 148 5.83 -9.92 -16.67
CA THR A 148 6.86 -9.73 -17.70
C THR A 148 8.09 -10.59 -17.42
N THR A 149 8.20 -11.15 -16.22
CA THR A 149 9.28 -12.04 -15.84
C THR A 149 8.74 -13.38 -15.32
N ARG A 150 9.62 -14.37 -15.20
CA ARG A 150 9.26 -15.63 -14.54
C ARG A 150 9.07 -15.40 -13.04
N PRO A 151 8.14 -16.12 -12.40
CA PRO A 151 7.99 -16.05 -10.96
C PRO A 151 9.29 -16.36 -10.22
N VAL A 152 9.65 -15.51 -9.26
CA VAL A 152 10.76 -15.75 -8.33
C VAL A 152 10.36 -16.71 -7.23
N VAL A 153 9.05 -16.81 -6.95
CA VAL A 153 8.45 -17.80 -6.06
C VAL A 153 6.98 -18.00 -6.43
N GLN A 154 6.46 -19.19 -6.17
CA GLN A 154 5.06 -19.54 -6.30
C GLN A 154 4.64 -20.42 -5.12
N LEU A 155 3.42 -20.18 -4.58
CA LEU A 155 2.85 -20.94 -3.49
C LEU A 155 1.45 -21.43 -3.87
N ALA A 156 1.21 -22.74 -3.74
CA ALA A 156 -0.12 -23.30 -3.94
C ALA A 156 -1.07 -22.89 -2.80
N LEU A 157 -2.28 -22.49 -3.16
CA LEU A 157 -3.30 -22.03 -2.21
C LEU A 157 -4.18 -23.14 -1.63
N LYS A 158 -4.08 -24.36 -2.16
CA LYS A 158 -4.82 -25.52 -1.65
C LYS A 158 -4.64 -25.75 -0.14
N THR A 159 -3.45 -25.51 0.37
CA THR A 159 -3.14 -25.69 1.80
C THR A 159 -3.81 -24.66 2.72
N VAL A 160 -4.32 -23.57 2.16
CA VAL A 160 -4.99 -22.49 2.87
C VAL A 160 -6.47 -22.32 2.48
N GLY A 161 -7.07 -23.38 1.86
CA GLY A 161 -8.51 -23.48 1.65
C GLY A 161 -9.03 -22.86 0.36
N PHE A 162 -8.17 -22.70 -0.65
CA PHE A 162 -8.57 -22.26 -2.00
C PHE A 162 -8.29 -23.34 -3.03
N GLY A 163 -9.02 -23.33 -4.15
CA GLY A 163 -8.75 -24.20 -5.28
C GLY A 163 -9.19 -25.66 -5.05
N GLU A 164 -10.24 -25.87 -4.27
CA GLU A 164 -10.93 -27.18 -4.16
C GLU A 164 -11.87 -27.42 -5.33
#